data_d12027eedc1e8d07b94c9fe2ef100f50
#
_entry.id   d12027eedc1e8d07b94c9fe2ef100f50
#
_cell.length_a   1.000
_cell.length_b   1.000
_cell.length_c   1.000
_cell.angle_alpha   90.00
_cell.angle_beta   90.00
_cell.angle_gamma   90.00
#
_symmetry.space_group_name_H-M   'P 1'
#
loop_
_entity.id
_entity.type
_entity.pdbx_description
1 polymer ?
#
loop_
_entity_poly.entity_id
_entity_poly.type
_entity_poly.pdbx_seq_one_letter_code
_entity_poly.pdbx_strand_id
1 'polypeptide(L)'
;MDYKAIFYILNAEDDTENAVCKIIKKHYELKNAVLVSSKDKTLIERINKLLWTFEQLSFIPHSTDKKYDSFTNIILVETGYKNDSILKKDYNVFINLDDEVKTDYHDHEIIVELVKANEDKKKIAREKYLYYKNNKLNVKHENL
;
A
#
# COMPACT_ATOMS: atom_id res chain seq x y z
N MET A 1 7.62 -18.87 -6.38
CA MET A 1 7.82 -17.54 -5.77
C MET A 1 6.96 -17.42 -4.52
N ASP A 2 7.55 -16.94 -3.44
CA ASP A 2 6.83 -16.79 -2.18
C ASP A 2 6.16 -15.43 -2.13
N TYR A 3 4.83 -15.42 -2.15
CA TYR A 3 4.05 -14.22 -1.99
C TYR A 3 3.80 -13.95 -0.52
N LYS A 4 3.86 -12.68 -0.12
CA LYS A 4 3.70 -12.26 1.26
C LYS A 4 2.54 -11.30 1.40
N ALA A 5 1.87 -11.36 2.54
CA ALA A 5 0.91 -10.33 2.95
C ALA A 5 1.34 -9.84 4.33
N ILE A 6 1.55 -8.53 4.46
CA ILE A 6 1.94 -7.92 5.73
C ILE A 6 0.79 -7.04 6.21
N PHE A 7 0.29 -7.34 7.41
CA PHE A 7 -0.75 -6.57 8.06
C PHE A 7 -0.10 -5.65 9.08
N TYR A 8 -0.13 -4.34 8.82
CA TYR A 8 0.38 -3.35 9.77
C TYR A 8 -0.73 -2.92 10.71
N ILE A 9 -0.51 -3.16 11.99
CA ILE A 9 -1.49 -2.85 13.04
C ILE A 9 -1.27 -1.42 13.50
N LEU A 10 -2.29 -0.58 13.30
CA LEU A 10 -2.26 0.82 13.68
C LEU A 10 -2.68 0.98 15.14
N ASN A 11 -2.06 1.93 15.83
CA ASN A 11 -2.53 2.38 17.14
C ASN A 11 -3.80 3.22 16.96
N ALA A 12 -4.59 3.34 18.03
CA ALA A 12 -5.82 4.14 17.99
C ALA A 12 -5.56 5.62 17.63
N GLU A 13 -4.35 6.10 17.89
CA GLU A 13 -3.92 7.48 17.65
C GLU A 13 -3.42 7.71 16.23
N ASP A 14 -3.10 6.65 15.49
CA ASP A 14 -2.55 6.77 14.14
C ASP A 14 -3.67 7.07 13.14
N ASP A 15 -3.51 8.14 12.38
CA ASP A 15 -4.37 8.35 11.22
C ASP A 15 -3.83 7.58 10.01
N THR A 16 -4.71 7.33 9.06
CA THR A 16 -4.39 6.51 7.89
C THR A 16 -3.27 7.13 7.06
N GLU A 17 -3.32 8.44 6.83
CA GLU A 17 -2.35 9.13 5.99
C GLU A 17 -0.93 9.02 6.56
N ASN A 18 -0.78 9.29 7.85
CA ASN A 18 0.52 9.18 8.50
C ASN A 18 1.03 7.73 8.52
N ALA A 19 0.14 6.78 8.78
CA ALA A 19 0.49 5.36 8.78
C ALA A 19 1.01 4.92 7.41
N VAL A 20 0.33 5.32 6.33
CA VAL A 20 0.75 4.99 4.97
C VAL A 20 2.11 5.61 4.67
N CYS A 21 2.35 6.85 5.07
CA CYS A 21 3.65 7.49 4.86
C CYS A 21 4.78 6.75 5.58
N LYS A 22 4.55 6.30 6.80
CA LYS A 22 5.54 5.50 7.55
C LYS A 22 5.85 4.19 6.83
N ILE A 23 4.84 3.52 6.31
CA ILE A 23 4.99 2.26 5.59
C ILE A 23 5.74 2.48 4.28
N ILE A 24 5.40 3.54 3.54
CA ILE A 24 6.11 3.92 2.31
C ILE A 24 7.59 4.14 2.60
N LYS A 25 7.89 4.90 3.65
CA LYS A 25 9.28 5.16 4.04
C LYS A 25 10.04 3.87 4.30
N LYS A 26 9.44 2.96 5.07
CA LYS A 26 10.05 1.67 5.40
C LYS A 26 10.41 0.89 4.12
N HIS A 27 9.45 0.75 3.22
CA HIS A 27 9.67 -0.03 2.01
C HIS A 27 10.59 0.67 1.01
N TYR A 28 10.55 1.99 0.97
CA TYR A 28 11.49 2.76 0.15
C TYR A 28 12.93 2.55 0.63
N GLU A 29 13.15 2.56 1.94
CA GLU A 29 14.48 2.33 2.52
C GLU A 29 14.99 0.92 2.23
N LEU A 30 14.08 -0.04 2.04
CA LEU A 30 14.40 -1.41 1.63
C LEU A 30 14.60 -1.54 0.11
N LYS A 31 14.60 -0.43 -0.62
CA LYS A 31 14.77 -0.39 -2.08
C LYS A 31 13.61 -1.02 -2.85
N ASN A 32 12.43 -1.06 -2.26
CA ASN A 32 11.23 -1.56 -2.92
C ASN A 32 10.58 -0.50 -3.79
N ALA A 33 9.91 -0.94 -4.84
CA ALA A 33 9.02 -0.11 -5.64
C ALA A 33 7.59 -0.29 -5.12
N VAL A 34 6.90 0.80 -4.78
CA VAL A 34 5.64 0.78 -4.04
C VAL A 34 4.51 1.36 -4.87
N LEU A 35 3.44 0.59 -5.01
CA LEU A 35 2.19 1.04 -5.61
C LEU A 35 1.14 1.17 -4.50
N VAL A 36 0.60 2.37 -4.32
CA VAL A 36 -0.45 2.64 -3.34
C VAL A 36 -1.77 2.79 -4.07
N SER A 37 -2.79 2.04 -3.67
CA SER A 37 -4.08 2.03 -4.36
C SER A 37 -5.24 2.22 -3.40
N SER A 38 -6.17 3.11 -3.77
CA SER A 38 -7.41 3.35 -3.04
C SER A 38 -8.52 3.80 -4.00
N LYS A 39 -9.74 3.38 -3.71
CA LYS A 39 -10.94 3.90 -4.38
C LYS A 39 -11.21 5.35 -4.00
N ASP A 40 -10.70 5.78 -2.84
CA ASP A 40 -10.91 7.13 -2.33
C ASP A 40 -9.85 8.07 -2.91
N LYS A 41 -10.23 8.77 -3.96
CA LYS A 41 -9.35 9.73 -4.62
C LYS A 41 -8.88 10.83 -3.66
N THR A 42 -9.75 11.27 -2.75
CA THR A 42 -9.41 12.29 -1.76
C THR A 42 -8.31 11.79 -0.83
N LEU A 43 -8.39 10.53 -0.40
CA LEU A 43 -7.35 9.92 0.43
C LEU A 43 -6.00 9.88 -0.32
N ILE A 44 -6.01 9.49 -1.59
CA ILE A 44 -4.79 9.50 -2.42
C ILE A 44 -4.19 10.90 -2.50
N GLU A 45 -5.01 11.91 -2.71
CA GLU A 45 -4.54 13.30 -2.78
C GLU A 45 -3.95 13.78 -1.46
N ARG A 46 -4.59 13.41 -0.33
CA ARG A 46 -4.07 13.77 1.00
C ARG A 46 -2.72 13.10 1.28
N ILE A 47 -2.59 11.82 0.93
CA ILE A 47 -1.32 11.11 1.10
C ILE A 47 -0.23 11.75 0.23
N ASN A 48 -0.55 12.07 -1.01
CA ASN A 48 0.40 12.72 -1.91
C ASN A 48 0.91 14.05 -1.34
N LYS A 49 0.00 14.87 -0.80
CA LYS A 49 0.39 16.14 -0.17
C LYS A 49 1.27 15.92 1.05
N LEU A 50 0.91 14.95 1.89
CA LEU A 50 1.65 14.67 3.11
C LEU A 50 3.06 14.16 2.81
N LEU A 51 3.24 13.39 1.76
CA LEU A 51 4.56 12.88 1.37
C LEU A 51 5.55 14.00 1.07
N TRP A 52 5.08 15.14 0.58
CA TRP A 52 5.96 16.29 0.31
C TRP A 52 6.48 16.96 1.57
N THR A 53 5.81 16.77 2.72
CA THR A 53 6.14 17.44 3.97
C THR A 53 6.43 16.48 5.12
N PHE A 54 6.27 15.17 4.91
CA PHE A 54 6.43 14.16 5.96
C PHE A 54 7.91 13.91 6.23
N GLU A 55 8.39 14.43 7.33
CA GLU A 55 9.77 14.23 7.80
C GLU A 55 10.79 14.25 6.64
N GLN A 56 11.49 13.13 6.46
CA GLN A 56 12.52 12.98 5.44
C GLN A 56 11.97 12.50 4.09
N LEU A 57 10.66 12.24 4.01
CA LEU A 57 10.04 11.75 2.79
C LEU A 57 9.89 12.81 1.71
N SER A 58 10.09 14.09 2.05
CA SER A 58 10.02 15.17 1.08
C SER A 58 11.03 15.01 -0.08
N PHE A 59 12.08 14.22 0.14
CA PHE A 59 13.10 13.95 -0.88
C PHE A 59 12.87 12.64 -1.63
N ILE A 60 11.79 11.91 -1.33
CA ILE A 60 11.49 10.66 -2.00
C ILE A 60 10.67 10.95 -3.25
N PRO A 61 11.18 10.60 -4.44
CA PRO A 61 10.40 10.78 -5.67
C PRO A 61 9.14 9.94 -5.63
N HIS A 62 8.00 10.59 -5.83
CA HIS A 62 6.70 9.92 -5.90
C HIS A 62 5.78 10.67 -6.85
N SER A 63 4.74 10.00 -7.35
CA SER A 63 3.82 10.60 -8.29
C SER A 63 2.43 9.97 -8.20
N THR A 64 1.43 10.77 -8.58
CA THR A 64 0.09 10.31 -8.89
C THR A 64 -0.15 10.25 -10.39
N ASP A 65 0.82 10.69 -11.18
CA ASP A 65 0.73 10.70 -12.64
C ASP A 65 1.55 9.54 -13.22
N LYS A 66 0.89 8.62 -13.86
CA LYS A 66 1.49 7.38 -14.33
C LYS A 66 2.50 7.54 -15.45
N LYS A 67 2.49 8.66 -16.16
CA LYS A 67 3.51 8.90 -17.18
C LYS A 67 4.91 9.01 -16.58
N TYR A 68 5.00 9.21 -15.24
CA TYR A 68 6.27 9.31 -14.54
C TYR A 68 6.66 8.02 -13.80
N ASP A 69 5.95 6.90 -14.02
CA ASP A 69 6.21 5.64 -13.31
C ASP A 69 7.65 5.14 -13.49
N SER A 70 8.24 5.38 -14.65
CA SER A 70 9.63 4.98 -14.91
C SER A 70 10.66 5.81 -14.15
N PHE A 71 10.26 6.95 -13.60
CA PHE A 71 11.15 7.88 -12.89
C PHE A 71 11.00 7.81 -11.38
N THR A 72 9.98 7.14 -10.87
CA THR A 72 9.71 7.08 -9.44
C THR A 72 9.56 5.64 -8.97
N ASN A 73 9.95 5.39 -7.72
CA ASN A 73 9.74 4.09 -7.08
C ASN A 73 8.44 4.04 -6.29
N ILE A 74 7.71 5.14 -6.23
CA ILE A 74 6.45 5.23 -5.48
C ILE A 74 5.42 5.89 -6.37
N ILE A 75 4.30 5.20 -6.56
CA ILE A 75 3.17 5.74 -7.31
C ILE A 75 1.88 5.50 -6.53
N LEU A 76 1.00 6.50 -6.54
CA LEU A 76 -0.31 6.44 -5.91
C LEU A 76 -1.37 6.47 -6.99
N VAL A 77 -2.29 5.51 -6.95
CA VAL A 77 -3.31 5.39 -7.99
C VAL A 77 -4.70 5.19 -7.39
N GLU A 78 -5.71 5.61 -8.13
CA GLU A 78 -7.09 5.28 -7.82
C GLU A 78 -7.35 3.82 -8.23
N THR A 79 -7.98 3.04 -7.33
CA THR A 79 -8.28 1.63 -7.57
C THR A 79 -9.14 1.46 -8.83
N GLY A 80 -8.86 0.40 -9.58
CA GLY A 80 -9.56 0.13 -10.85
C GLY A 80 -8.90 0.76 -12.05
N TYR A 81 -7.83 1.48 -11.85
CA TYR A 81 -7.08 1.99 -12.97
C TYR A 81 -6.38 0.83 -13.69
N LYS A 82 -6.76 0.63 -14.93
CA LYS A 82 -6.31 -0.52 -15.73
C LYS A 82 -5.58 -0.07 -16.98
N ASN A 83 -4.57 0.71 -16.84
CA ASN A 83 -3.79 1.04 -18.02
C ASN A 83 -2.41 0.41 -17.89
N ASP A 84 -2.34 -0.87 -18.20
CA ASP A 84 -1.13 -1.67 -18.10
C ASP A 84 -0.01 -1.13 -18.98
N SER A 85 -0.35 -0.43 -20.05
CA SER A 85 0.65 0.15 -20.94
C SER A 85 1.43 1.29 -20.30
N ILE A 86 0.94 1.83 -19.18
CA ILE A 86 1.56 2.97 -18.51
C ILE A 86 2.45 2.51 -17.37
N LEU A 87 2.08 1.43 -16.67
CA LEU A 87 2.90 0.89 -15.58
C LEU A 87 4.01 0.03 -16.19
N LYS A 88 5.10 0.68 -16.59
CA LYS A 88 6.23 0.01 -17.23
C LYS A 88 7.20 -0.62 -16.23
N LYS A 89 6.99 -0.34 -14.95
CA LYS A 89 7.86 -0.80 -13.87
C LYS A 89 7.09 -1.80 -13.02
N ASP A 90 7.75 -2.88 -12.65
CA ASP A 90 7.19 -3.83 -11.71
C ASP A 90 7.25 -3.26 -10.29
N TYR A 91 6.09 -3.12 -9.66
CA TYR A 91 5.99 -2.68 -8.28
C TYR A 91 5.90 -3.92 -7.40
N ASN A 92 6.97 -4.19 -6.66
CA ASN A 92 7.00 -5.40 -5.82
C ASN A 92 6.20 -5.26 -4.53
N VAL A 93 5.83 -4.05 -4.13
CA VAL A 93 4.97 -3.80 -2.95
C VAL A 93 3.68 -3.13 -3.40
N PHE A 94 2.56 -3.70 -2.99
CA PHE A 94 1.23 -3.13 -3.23
C PHE A 94 0.59 -2.80 -1.90
N ILE A 95 0.32 -1.52 -1.64
CA ILE A 95 -0.41 -1.07 -0.45
C ILE A 95 -1.88 -0.95 -0.79
N ASN A 96 -2.69 -1.83 -0.21
CA ASN A 96 -4.12 -1.88 -0.45
C ASN A 96 -4.87 -1.08 0.61
N LEU A 97 -5.49 0.02 0.22
CA LEU A 97 -6.25 0.88 1.13
C LEU A 97 -7.75 0.64 1.03
N ASP A 98 -8.18 -0.34 0.26
CA ASP A 98 -9.59 -0.69 0.08
C ASP A 98 -10.00 -1.82 1.01
N ASP A 99 -11.31 -1.99 1.17
CA ASP A 99 -11.88 -3.05 2.02
C ASP A 99 -11.88 -4.42 1.36
N GLU A 100 -11.70 -4.47 0.03
CA GLU A 100 -11.63 -5.72 -0.71
C GLU A 100 -10.21 -6.26 -0.76
N VAL A 101 -10.07 -7.59 -0.82
CA VAL A 101 -8.75 -8.23 -0.97
C VAL A 101 -8.15 -7.91 -2.33
N LYS A 102 -6.83 -7.99 -2.42
CA LYS A 102 -6.13 -7.90 -3.70
C LYS A 102 -6.11 -9.29 -4.34
N THR A 103 -7.01 -9.52 -5.30
CA THR A 103 -7.11 -10.84 -5.96
C THR A 103 -5.97 -11.10 -6.93
N ASP A 104 -5.42 -10.04 -7.54
CA ASP A 104 -4.28 -10.13 -8.45
C ASP A 104 -2.94 -10.04 -7.69
N TYR A 105 -2.85 -10.72 -6.55
CA TYR A 105 -1.68 -10.64 -5.69
C TYR A 105 -0.41 -11.20 -6.35
N HIS A 106 -0.54 -12.01 -7.40
CA HIS A 106 0.60 -12.56 -8.14
C HIS A 106 1.41 -11.48 -8.87
N ASP A 107 0.84 -10.30 -9.04
CA ASP A 107 1.53 -9.19 -9.70
C ASP A 107 2.56 -8.52 -8.78
N HIS A 108 2.55 -8.86 -7.50
CA HIS A 108 3.41 -8.23 -6.49
C HIS A 108 4.01 -9.28 -5.56
N GLU A 109 5.19 -9.00 -5.01
CA GLU A 109 5.80 -9.87 -4.01
C GLU A 109 5.16 -9.70 -2.65
N ILE A 110 4.78 -8.48 -2.30
CA ILE A 110 4.27 -8.12 -0.99
C ILE A 110 2.96 -7.34 -1.14
N ILE A 111 1.92 -7.83 -0.49
CA ILE A 111 0.67 -7.09 -0.34
C ILE A 111 0.66 -6.50 1.08
N VAL A 112 0.44 -5.20 1.21
CA VAL A 112 0.35 -4.52 2.49
C VAL A 112 -1.11 -4.20 2.79
N GLU A 113 -1.56 -4.59 3.97
CA GLU A 113 -2.88 -4.27 4.50
C GLU A 113 -2.74 -3.49 5.80
N LEU A 114 -3.71 -2.62 6.08
CA LEU A 114 -3.75 -1.87 7.32
C LEU A 114 -4.83 -2.44 8.24
N VAL A 115 -4.52 -2.61 9.52
CA VAL A 115 -5.48 -3.01 10.53
C VAL A 115 -5.77 -1.80 11.41
N LYS A 116 -6.92 -1.18 11.20
CA LYS A 116 -7.36 -0.03 11.97
C LYS A 116 -7.97 -0.46 13.30
N ALA A 117 -7.96 0.45 14.27
CA ALA A 117 -8.36 0.13 15.65
C ALA A 117 -9.86 -0.13 15.84
N ASN A 118 -10.72 0.21 14.87
CA ASN A 118 -12.15 0.04 15.04
C ASN A 118 -12.61 -1.40 14.72
N GLU A 119 -13.67 -1.86 15.40
CA GLU A 119 -14.10 -3.26 15.30
C GLU A 119 -14.54 -3.68 13.90
N ASP A 120 -15.21 -2.80 13.16
CA ASP A 120 -15.63 -3.10 11.79
C ASP A 120 -14.43 -3.31 10.88
N LYS A 121 -13.38 -2.50 11.04
CA LYS A 121 -12.16 -2.62 10.25
C LYS A 121 -11.34 -3.84 10.68
N LYS A 122 -11.35 -4.20 11.94
CA LYS A 122 -10.73 -5.44 12.41
C LYS A 122 -11.39 -6.67 11.82
N LYS A 123 -12.72 -6.65 11.69
CA LYS A 123 -13.45 -7.74 11.03
C LYS A 123 -13.05 -7.91 9.58
N ILE A 124 -12.98 -6.80 8.84
CA ILE A 124 -12.52 -6.80 7.46
C ILE A 124 -11.09 -7.35 7.36
N ALA A 125 -10.21 -6.93 8.25
CA ALA A 125 -8.83 -7.41 8.27
C ALA A 125 -8.75 -8.92 8.52
N ARG A 126 -9.60 -9.46 9.42
CA ARG A 126 -9.64 -10.90 9.66
C ARG A 126 -10.10 -11.68 8.43
N GLU A 127 -11.08 -11.16 7.69
CA GLU A 127 -11.54 -11.78 6.45
C GLU A 127 -10.44 -11.79 5.39
N LYS A 128 -9.71 -10.69 5.26
CA LYS A 128 -8.57 -10.60 4.35
C LYS A 128 -7.45 -11.56 4.75
N TYR A 129 -7.17 -11.65 6.05
CA TYR A 129 -6.18 -12.57 6.58
C TYR A 129 -6.48 -14.02 6.15
N LEU A 130 -7.73 -14.43 6.33
CA LEU A 130 -8.15 -15.78 5.94
C LEU A 130 -8.03 -16.00 4.44
N TYR A 131 -8.39 -15.01 3.65
CA TYR A 131 -8.28 -15.09 2.19
C TYR A 131 -6.83 -15.33 1.77
N TYR A 132 -5.91 -14.49 2.25
CA TYR A 132 -4.51 -14.62 1.87
C TYR A 132 -3.90 -15.93 2.38
N LYS A 133 -4.23 -16.32 3.59
CA LYS A 133 -3.74 -17.56 4.16
C LYS A 133 -4.25 -18.77 3.39
N ASN A 134 -5.52 -18.78 3.01
CA ASN A 134 -6.11 -19.87 2.21
C ASN A 134 -5.50 -19.95 0.81
N ASN A 135 -4.98 -18.85 0.30
CA ASN A 135 -4.27 -18.81 -0.97
C ASN A 135 -2.76 -19.04 -0.79
N LYS A 136 -2.35 -19.45 0.39
CA LYS A 136 -0.97 -19.87 0.72
C LYS A 136 0.07 -18.75 0.66
N LEU A 137 -0.36 -17.50 0.86
CA LEU A 137 0.59 -16.41 1.07
C LEU A 137 1.20 -16.55 2.46
N ASN A 138 2.44 -16.12 2.60
CA ASN A 138 3.10 -16.00 3.90
C ASN A 138 2.59 -14.73 4.57
N VAL A 139 1.71 -14.88 5.56
CA VAL A 139 1.06 -13.74 6.22
C VAL A 139 1.80 -13.36 7.49
N LYS A 140 2.13 -12.09 7.63
CA LYS A 140 2.81 -11.54 8.80
C LYS A 140 2.02 -10.36 9.36
N HIS A 141 2.17 -10.12 10.64
CA HIS A 141 1.63 -8.95 11.33
C HIS A 141 2.79 -8.14 11.90
N GLU A 142 2.74 -6.83 11.74
CA GLU A 142 3.72 -5.92 12.31
C GLU A 142 3.01 -4.75 12.97
N ASN A 143 3.51 -4.32 14.12
CA ASN A 143 3.06 -3.10 14.76
C ASN A 143 3.75 -1.91 14.12
N LEU A 144 2.97 -0.88 13.89
CA LEU A 144 3.49 0.33 13.25
C LEU A 144 4.08 1.29 14.31
#